data_4ecaddb6955ac898880a7231c928ac58
#
_entry.id   4ecaddb6955ac898880a7231c928ac58
#
_cell.length_a   1.000
_cell.length_b   1.000
_cell.length_c   1.000
_cell.angle_alpha   90.00
_cell.angle_beta   90.00
_cell.angle_gamma   90.00
#
_symmetry.space_group_name_H-M   'P 1'
#
loop_
_entity.id
_entity.type
_entity.pdbx_description
1 polymer ?
#
loop_
_entity_poly.entity_id
_entity_poly.type
_entity_poly.pdbx_seq_one_letter_code
_entity_poly.pdbx_strand_id
1 'polypeptide(L)'
;MAALLHLAEGDVAAQGWWSLQPLAKVDLPSDGLAKHPIDAFVQQRLAKDGLTPSPPAEPRTLIRRLHFDLLGLSPSPETVAEFVGNPTDPAYHQLIDRLLASPRYGERWARHWLDVARYADSDGFEQDYDRPNAWRYRDYVISAFNEDKPFDR
;
A
#
# COMPACT_ATOMS: atom_id res chain seq x y z
N MET A 1 -12.79 34.44 29.47
CA MET A 1 -12.47 33.15 28.82
C MET A 1 -12.73 33.25 27.32
N ALA A 2 -12.03 34.16 26.61
CA ALA A 2 -12.20 34.33 25.15
C ALA A 2 -10.86 34.68 24.45
N ALA A 3 -9.72 34.20 24.97
CA ALA A 3 -8.41 34.56 24.45
C ALA A 3 -7.59 33.37 23.90
N LEU A 4 -8.18 32.17 23.73
CA LEU A 4 -7.45 30.97 23.36
C LEU A 4 -7.77 30.43 21.96
N LEU A 5 -8.62 31.12 21.17
CA LEU A 5 -9.01 30.67 19.83
C LEU A 5 -8.42 31.48 18.67
N HIS A 6 -7.57 32.46 18.93
CA HIS A 6 -7.03 33.31 17.86
C HIS A 6 -5.56 33.04 17.47
N LEU A 7 -4.92 32.01 18.05
CA LEU A 7 -3.52 31.71 17.74
C LEU A 7 -3.30 30.67 16.63
N ALA A 8 -4.37 30.06 16.11
CA ALA A 8 -4.19 28.95 15.17
C ALA A 8 -4.26 29.33 13.68
N GLU A 9 -4.95 30.39 13.30
CA GLU A 9 -5.20 30.67 11.87
C GLU A 9 -4.14 31.56 11.20
N GLY A 10 -3.41 32.36 11.94
CA GLY A 10 -2.41 33.26 11.35
C GLY A 10 -1.04 32.62 11.10
N ASP A 11 -0.68 31.59 11.85
CA ASP A 11 0.69 31.06 11.88
C ASP A 11 0.91 29.92 10.86
N VAL A 12 -0.12 29.14 10.56
CA VAL A 12 -0.01 28.03 9.61
C VAL A 12 0.12 28.52 8.16
N ALA A 13 -0.58 29.61 7.81
CA ALA A 13 -0.47 30.23 6.50
C ALA A 13 0.87 30.97 6.30
N ALA A 14 1.43 31.52 7.38
CA ALA A 14 2.71 32.25 7.34
C ALA A 14 3.94 31.36 7.26
N GLN A 15 3.86 30.11 7.75
CA GLN A 15 5.00 29.17 7.75
C GLN A 15 5.06 28.25 6.52
N GLY A 16 4.07 28.30 5.63
CA GLY A 16 4.10 27.59 4.35
C GLY A 16 4.30 26.07 4.47
N TRP A 17 3.56 25.42 5.37
CA TRP A 17 3.60 23.95 5.52
C TRP A 17 3.44 23.26 4.17
N TRP A 18 4.42 22.45 3.80
CA TRP A 18 4.49 21.78 2.49
C TRP A 18 3.23 20.96 2.17
N SER A 19 2.62 20.30 3.19
CA SER A 19 1.43 19.46 3.04
C SER A 19 0.13 20.24 2.78
N LEU A 20 0.13 21.56 3.02
CA LEU A 20 -1.00 22.45 2.78
C LEU A 20 -0.84 23.29 1.51
N GLN A 21 0.31 23.16 0.83
CA GLN A 21 0.54 23.85 -0.44
C GLN A 21 -0.19 23.13 -1.58
N PRO A 22 -0.64 23.87 -2.61
CA PRO A 22 -1.16 23.25 -3.83
C PRO A 22 -0.15 22.27 -4.41
N LEU A 23 -0.65 21.18 -5.02
CA LEU A 23 0.22 20.21 -5.68
C LEU A 23 1.00 20.90 -6.80
N ALA A 24 2.32 20.82 -6.71
CA ALA A 24 3.23 21.34 -7.74
C ALA A 24 3.70 20.20 -8.63
N LYS A 25 3.88 20.50 -9.92
CA LYS A 25 4.58 19.58 -10.83
C LYS A 25 6.07 19.59 -10.47
N VAL A 26 6.58 18.42 -10.11
CA VAL A 26 7.99 18.25 -9.76
C VAL A 26 8.74 17.70 -10.97
N ASP A 27 9.86 18.34 -11.33
CA ASP A 27 10.73 17.82 -12.39
C ASP A 27 11.46 16.57 -11.89
N LEU A 28 11.53 15.56 -12.77
CA LEU A 28 12.24 14.33 -12.46
C LEU A 28 13.75 14.59 -12.46
N PRO A 29 14.49 13.98 -11.52
CA PRO A 29 15.96 13.98 -11.59
C PRO A 29 16.44 13.42 -12.92
N SER A 30 17.42 14.09 -13.55
CA SER A 30 17.82 13.86 -14.94
C SER A 30 18.95 12.83 -15.13
N ASP A 31 19.16 11.94 -14.18
CA ASP A 31 20.21 10.91 -14.25
C ASP A 31 19.96 9.77 -15.26
N GLY A 32 18.76 9.73 -15.87
CA GLY A 32 18.47 8.94 -17.08
C GLY A 32 18.46 7.42 -16.94
N LEU A 33 18.72 6.89 -15.76
CA LEU A 33 18.83 5.44 -15.51
C LEU A 33 17.56 4.81 -14.92
N ALA A 34 16.67 5.63 -14.38
CA ALA A 34 15.47 5.14 -13.71
C ALA A 34 14.36 4.81 -14.72
N LYS A 35 13.83 3.59 -14.64
CA LYS A 35 12.68 3.15 -15.45
C LYS A 35 11.35 3.73 -14.95
N HIS A 36 11.28 4.11 -13.69
CA HIS A 36 10.09 4.63 -13.04
C HIS A 36 10.38 5.97 -12.34
N PRO A 37 9.45 6.95 -12.36
CA PRO A 37 9.65 8.25 -11.70
C PRO A 37 10.08 8.17 -10.23
N ILE A 38 9.50 7.26 -9.45
CA ILE A 38 9.88 7.07 -8.05
C ILE A 38 11.34 6.62 -7.93
N ASP A 39 11.79 5.74 -8.83
CA ASP A 39 13.17 5.24 -8.81
C ASP A 39 14.18 6.38 -9.05
N ALA A 40 13.82 7.38 -9.87
CA ALA A 40 14.67 8.54 -10.09
C ALA A 40 14.97 9.30 -8.79
N PHE A 41 13.94 9.55 -7.97
CA PHE A 41 14.10 10.20 -6.67
C PHE A 41 14.87 9.34 -5.68
N VAL A 42 14.58 8.04 -5.63
CA VAL A 42 15.29 7.08 -4.76
C VAL A 42 16.76 7.00 -5.13
N GLN A 43 17.08 6.87 -6.42
CA GLN A 43 18.46 6.79 -6.91
C GLN A 43 19.23 8.08 -6.65
N GLN A 44 18.61 9.24 -6.87
CA GLN A 44 19.21 10.54 -6.54
C GLN A 44 19.59 10.61 -5.05
N ARG A 45 18.69 10.14 -4.17
CA ARG A 45 18.97 10.13 -2.74
C ARG A 45 20.10 9.18 -2.38
N LEU A 46 20.09 7.97 -2.92
CA LEU A 46 21.16 6.99 -2.73
C LEU A 46 22.52 7.54 -3.19
N ALA A 47 22.57 8.12 -4.39
CA ALA A 47 23.82 8.71 -4.93
C ALA A 47 24.35 9.83 -4.03
N LYS A 48 23.47 10.67 -3.46
CA LYS A 48 23.87 11.73 -2.52
C LYS A 48 24.53 11.17 -1.26
N ASP A 49 24.09 10.00 -0.82
CA ASP A 49 24.62 9.34 0.36
C ASP A 49 25.76 8.34 0.02
N GLY A 50 26.23 8.33 -1.24
CA GLY A 50 27.31 7.43 -1.71
C GLY A 50 26.89 5.96 -1.79
N LEU A 51 25.60 5.68 -1.87
CA LEU A 51 25.04 4.33 -1.94
C LEU A 51 24.61 3.97 -3.37
N THR A 52 24.61 2.68 -3.67
CA THR A 52 24.09 2.13 -4.93
C THR A 52 22.88 1.23 -4.66
N PRO A 53 21.91 1.14 -5.58
CA PRO A 53 20.80 0.21 -5.45
C PRO A 53 21.30 -1.24 -5.38
N SER A 54 20.61 -2.05 -4.59
CA SER A 54 20.83 -3.50 -4.62
C SER A 54 20.41 -4.08 -5.97
N PRO A 55 21.01 -5.20 -6.41
CA PRO A 55 20.58 -5.89 -7.60
C PRO A 55 19.11 -6.36 -7.49
N PRO A 56 18.42 -6.57 -8.63
CA PRO A 56 17.06 -7.14 -8.63
C PRO A 56 17.01 -8.45 -7.84
N ALA A 57 15.87 -8.66 -7.17
CA ALA A 57 15.66 -9.90 -6.44
C ALA A 57 15.57 -11.11 -7.39
N GLU A 58 16.09 -12.25 -6.93
CA GLU A 58 15.92 -13.53 -7.63
C GLU A 58 14.43 -13.85 -7.86
N PRO A 59 14.08 -14.48 -9.00
CA PRO A 59 12.68 -14.76 -9.37
C PRO A 59 11.86 -15.45 -8.26
N ARG A 60 12.46 -16.41 -7.56
CA ARG A 60 11.82 -17.10 -6.43
C ARG A 60 11.52 -16.17 -5.27
N THR A 61 12.41 -15.25 -4.97
CA THR A 61 12.22 -14.22 -3.93
C THR A 61 11.17 -13.21 -4.35
N LEU A 62 11.21 -12.80 -5.61
CA LEU A 62 10.28 -11.81 -6.18
C LEU A 62 8.84 -12.31 -6.12
N ILE A 63 8.58 -13.53 -6.62
CA ILE A 63 7.22 -14.10 -6.57
C ILE A 63 6.71 -14.31 -5.15
N ARG A 64 7.59 -14.73 -4.23
CA ARG A 64 7.22 -14.87 -2.82
C ARG A 64 6.80 -13.54 -2.21
N ARG A 65 7.58 -12.48 -2.43
CA ARG A 65 7.25 -11.13 -1.95
C ARG A 65 5.92 -10.66 -2.51
N LEU A 66 5.72 -10.78 -3.81
CA LEU A 66 4.49 -10.38 -4.49
C LEU A 66 3.23 -11.07 -3.91
N HIS A 67 3.31 -12.37 -3.66
CA HIS A 67 2.21 -13.12 -3.07
C HIS A 67 1.90 -12.67 -1.63
N PHE A 68 2.92 -12.46 -0.81
CA PHE A 68 2.72 -11.96 0.56
C PHE A 68 2.18 -10.54 0.59
N ASP A 69 2.65 -9.67 -0.30
CA ASP A 69 2.19 -8.29 -0.36
C ASP A 69 0.73 -8.20 -0.80
N LEU A 70 0.34 -8.92 -1.85
CA LEU A 70 -1.01 -8.83 -2.43
C LEU A 70 -2.03 -9.72 -1.72
N LEU A 71 -1.67 -10.95 -1.36
CA LEU A 71 -2.61 -11.94 -0.81
C LEU A 71 -2.34 -12.29 0.67
N GLY A 72 -1.18 -11.96 1.21
CA GLY A 72 -0.76 -12.39 2.55
C GLY A 72 -0.46 -13.89 2.68
N LEU A 73 -0.35 -14.61 1.55
CA LEU A 73 -0.18 -16.06 1.48
C LEU A 73 1.05 -16.43 0.65
N SER A 74 1.61 -17.61 0.92
CA SER A 74 2.68 -18.15 0.08
C SER A 74 2.16 -18.58 -1.29
N PRO A 75 2.97 -18.43 -2.36
CA PRO A 75 2.66 -19.06 -3.64
C PRO A 75 2.69 -20.58 -3.54
N SER A 76 1.92 -21.27 -4.39
CA SER A 76 2.03 -22.71 -4.51
C SER A 76 3.36 -23.12 -5.19
N PRO A 77 3.86 -24.34 -4.95
CA PRO A 77 5.07 -24.84 -5.63
C PRO A 77 4.97 -24.76 -7.16
N GLU A 78 3.79 -25.03 -7.71
CA GLU A 78 3.53 -25.00 -9.15
C GLU A 78 3.64 -23.58 -9.69
N THR A 79 3.03 -22.59 -9.00
CA THR A 79 3.13 -21.17 -9.37
C THR A 79 4.57 -20.67 -9.30
N VAL A 80 5.34 -21.13 -8.31
CA VAL A 80 6.77 -20.82 -8.23
C VAL A 80 7.52 -21.40 -9.41
N ALA A 81 7.28 -22.68 -9.74
CA ALA A 81 7.97 -23.36 -10.84
C ALA A 81 7.64 -22.69 -12.20
N GLU A 82 6.37 -22.35 -12.44
CA GLU A 82 5.92 -21.64 -13.63
C GLU A 82 6.67 -20.31 -13.81
N PHE A 83 6.68 -19.46 -12.78
CA PHE A 83 7.32 -18.15 -12.86
C PHE A 83 8.84 -18.23 -12.96
N VAL A 84 9.47 -19.11 -12.17
CA VAL A 84 10.93 -19.29 -12.20
C VAL A 84 11.39 -19.87 -13.55
N GLY A 85 10.55 -20.69 -14.21
CA GLY A 85 10.84 -21.21 -15.55
C GLY A 85 10.83 -20.17 -16.67
N ASN A 86 10.10 -19.03 -16.47
CA ASN A 86 10.03 -17.95 -17.45
C ASN A 86 9.87 -16.58 -16.76
N PRO A 87 10.91 -16.07 -16.08
CA PRO A 87 10.84 -14.84 -15.27
C PRO A 87 10.99 -13.58 -16.13
N THR A 88 10.07 -13.35 -17.04
CA THR A 88 10.04 -12.17 -17.93
C THR A 88 9.14 -11.07 -17.34
N ASP A 89 9.39 -9.81 -17.76
CA ASP A 89 8.53 -8.68 -17.38
C ASP A 89 7.05 -8.92 -17.72
N PRO A 90 6.69 -9.43 -18.94
CA PRO A 90 5.29 -9.78 -19.23
C PRO A 90 4.71 -10.85 -18.30
N ALA A 91 5.45 -11.89 -17.97
CA ALA A 91 4.99 -12.93 -17.04
C ALA A 91 4.79 -12.36 -15.62
N TYR A 92 5.63 -11.45 -15.21
CA TYR A 92 5.49 -10.74 -13.92
C TYR A 92 4.22 -9.87 -13.88
N HIS A 93 3.95 -9.09 -14.93
CA HIS A 93 2.73 -8.29 -15.00
C HIS A 93 1.47 -9.16 -15.05
N GLN A 94 1.45 -10.23 -15.82
CA GLN A 94 0.34 -11.19 -15.84
C GLN A 94 0.10 -11.81 -14.47
N LEU A 95 1.16 -12.10 -13.72
CA LEU A 95 1.04 -12.61 -12.35
C LEU A 95 0.42 -11.56 -11.43
N ILE A 96 0.84 -10.29 -11.52
CA ILE A 96 0.24 -9.17 -10.76
C ILE A 96 -1.26 -9.08 -11.03
N ASP A 97 -1.66 -9.05 -12.30
CA ASP A 97 -3.07 -8.93 -12.70
C ASP A 97 -3.91 -10.11 -12.15
N ARG A 98 -3.37 -11.32 -12.21
CA ARG A 98 -4.01 -12.53 -11.67
C ARG A 98 -4.19 -12.46 -10.14
N LEU A 99 -3.19 -11.93 -9.42
CA LEU A 99 -3.26 -11.81 -7.97
C LEU A 99 -4.21 -10.69 -7.53
N LEU A 100 -4.22 -9.56 -8.24
CA LEU A 100 -5.16 -8.47 -8.00
C LEU A 100 -6.62 -8.87 -8.26
N ALA A 101 -6.85 -9.75 -9.24
CA ALA A 101 -8.18 -10.31 -9.53
C ALA A 101 -8.62 -11.38 -8.52
N SER A 102 -7.76 -11.80 -7.61
CA SER A 102 -8.10 -12.82 -6.61
C SER A 102 -8.97 -12.22 -5.49
N PRO A 103 -10.09 -12.89 -5.07
CA PRO A 103 -10.87 -12.42 -3.93
C PRO A 103 -10.06 -12.34 -2.63
N ARG A 104 -8.95 -13.04 -2.52
CA ARG A 104 -8.02 -12.97 -1.38
C ARG A 104 -7.28 -11.64 -1.28
N TYR A 105 -7.22 -10.87 -2.37
CA TYR A 105 -6.69 -9.50 -2.34
C TYR A 105 -7.50 -8.62 -1.38
N GLY A 106 -8.82 -8.61 -1.51
CA GLY A 106 -9.70 -7.88 -0.60
C GLY A 106 -9.59 -8.38 0.84
N GLU A 107 -9.52 -9.71 1.08
CA GLU A 107 -9.31 -10.27 2.41
C GLU A 107 -8.01 -9.77 3.06
N ARG A 108 -6.94 -9.67 2.28
CA ARG A 108 -5.63 -9.17 2.73
C ARG A 108 -5.66 -7.67 3.03
N TRP A 109 -6.16 -6.87 2.10
CA TRP A 109 -6.08 -5.42 2.19
C TRP A 109 -7.15 -4.80 3.08
N ALA A 110 -8.32 -5.40 3.16
CA ALA A 110 -9.36 -5.02 4.11
C ALA A 110 -8.87 -5.02 5.57
N ARG A 111 -7.93 -5.89 5.92
CA ARG A 111 -7.37 -5.95 7.29
C ARG A 111 -6.70 -4.64 7.71
N HIS A 112 -6.02 -3.96 6.79
CA HIS A 112 -5.38 -2.67 7.07
C HIS A 112 -6.44 -1.60 7.37
N TRP A 113 -7.52 -1.58 6.60
CA TRP A 113 -8.65 -0.69 6.85
C TRP A 113 -9.37 -1.00 8.16
N LEU A 114 -9.66 -2.27 8.40
CA LEU A 114 -10.35 -2.71 9.61
C LEU A 114 -9.54 -2.43 10.87
N ASP A 115 -8.21 -2.49 10.80
CA ASP A 115 -7.33 -2.11 11.90
C ASP A 115 -7.42 -0.60 12.21
N VAL A 116 -7.38 0.26 11.18
CA VAL A 116 -7.59 1.71 11.34
C VAL A 116 -8.98 2.03 11.90
N ALA A 117 -10.01 1.32 11.42
CA ALA A 117 -11.40 1.47 11.88
C ALA A 117 -11.66 0.85 13.28
N ARG A 118 -10.65 0.21 13.86
CA ARG A 118 -10.78 -0.50 15.16
C ARG A 118 -11.89 -1.53 15.15
N TYR A 119 -12.01 -2.29 14.05
CA TYR A 119 -12.97 -3.37 13.92
C TYR A 119 -12.67 -4.50 14.90
N ALA A 120 -13.74 -5.02 15.51
CA ALA A 120 -13.71 -6.26 16.30
C ALA A 120 -15.05 -7.00 16.22
N ASP A 121 -15.02 -8.31 16.32
CA ASP A 121 -16.22 -9.16 16.36
C ASP A 121 -16.84 -9.21 17.77
N SER A 122 -16.15 -8.67 18.78
CA SER A 122 -16.61 -8.57 20.16
C SER A 122 -16.27 -7.21 20.77
N ASP A 123 -16.82 -6.92 21.94
CA ASP A 123 -16.55 -5.67 22.66
C ASP A 123 -15.19 -5.67 23.37
N GLY A 124 -14.63 -6.85 23.62
CA GLY A 124 -13.41 -7.02 24.39
C GLY A 124 -13.57 -6.69 25.88
N PHE A 125 -12.46 -6.68 26.61
CA PHE A 125 -12.42 -6.38 28.03
C PHE A 125 -13.12 -7.45 28.91
N GLU A 126 -13.52 -7.12 30.14
CA GLU A 126 -14.05 -8.07 31.11
C GLU A 126 -15.40 -8.71 30.73
N GLN A 127 -16.19 -8.02 29.90
CA GLN A 127 -17.52 -8.45 29.45
C GLN A 127 -17.60 -8.65 27.95
N ASP A 128 -16.68 -9.33 27.40
CA ASP A 128 -16.44 -9.57 25.97
C ASP A 128 -17.68 -10.09 25.21
N TYR A 129 -18.70 -9.25 25.10
CA TYR A 129 -19.93 -9.58 24.38
C TYR A 129 -19.69 -9.63 22.88
N ASP A 130 -20.24 -10.65 22.23
CA ASP A 130 -20.24 -10.78 20.77
C ASP A 130 -21.00 -9.63 20.09
N ARG A 131 -20.45 -9.18 18.95
CA ARG A 131 -21.11 -8.25 18.03
C ARG A 131 -21.67 -8.99 16.81
N PRO A 132 -22.87 -9.57 16.90
CA PRO A 132 -23.37 -10.55 15.92
C PRO A 132 -23.56 -10.01 14.51
N ASN A 133 -23.52 -8.69 14.30
CA ASN A 133 -23.66 -8.05 13.01
C ASN A 133 -22.36 -7.37 12.50
N ALA A 134 -21.27 -7.41 13.24
CA ALA A 134 -20.01 -6.75 12.87
C ALA A 134 -19.46 -7.28 11.55
N TRP A 135 -19.60 -8.57 11.28
CA TRP A 135 -19.15 -9.23 10.05
C TRP A 135 -19.67 -8.56 8.76
N ARG A 136 -20.84 -7.91 8.79
CA ARG A 136 -21.40 -7.20 7.62
C ARG A 136 -20.51 -6.04 7.17
N TYR A 137 -19.94 -5.32 8.13
CA TYR A 137 -19.00 -4.25 7.81
C TYR A 137 -17.68 -4.82 7.28
N ARG A 138 -17.17 -5.88 7.87
CA ARG A 138 -15.97 -6.57 7.37
C ARG A 138 -16.15 -7.03 5.93
N ASP A 139 -17.25 -7.70 5.65
CA ASP A 139 -17.52 -8.23 4.30
C ASP A 139 -17.74 -7.11 3.29
N TYR A 140 -18.38 -6.01 3.69
CA TYR A 140 -18.48 -4.79 2.86
C TYR A 140 -17.08 -4.23 2.51
N VAL A 141 -16.19 -4.13 3.49
CA VAL A 141 -14.83 -3.61 3.26
C VAL A 141 -14.04 -4.54 2.33
N ILE A 142 -14.13 -5.86 2.52
CA ILE A 142 -13.50 -6.85 1.62
C ILE A 142 -14.01 -6.68 0.18
N SER A 143 -15.33 -6.56 0.00
CA SER A 143 -15.94 -6.35 -1.31
C SER A 143 -15.46 -5.05 -1.95
N ALA A 144 -15.44 -3.96 -1.18
CA ALA A 144 -14.99 -2.64 -1.65
C ALA A 144 -13.54 -2.67 -2.18
N PHE A 145 -12.62 -3.42 -1.52
CA PHE A 145 -11.26 -3.60 -2.03
C PHE A 145 -11.21 -4.46 -3.30
N ASN A 146 -12.00 -5.53 -3.38
CA ASN A 146 -12.08 -6.38 -4.58
C ASN A 146 -12.71 -5.68 -5.78
N GLU A 147 -13.58 -4.71 -5.54
CA GLU A 147 -14.24 -3.89 -6.56
C GLU A 147 -13.46 -2.63 -6.92
N ASP A 148 -12.28 -2.43 -6.33
CA ASP A 148 -11.46 -1.22 -6.47
C ASP A 148 -12.28 0.06 -6.25
N LYS A 149 -13.11 0.04 -5.20
CA LYS A 149 -14.00 1.17 -4.89
C LYS A 149 -13.18 2.39 -4.48
N PRO A 150 -13.39 3.57 -5.14
CA PRO A 150 -12.70 4.78 -4.74
C PRO A 150 -12.97 5.18 -3.30
N PHE A 151 -11.94 5.71 -2.63
CA PHE A 151 -11.98 6.07 -1.21
C PHE A 151 -13.06 7.11 -0.87
N ASP A 152 -13.41 7.97 -1.82
CA ASP A 152 -14.37 9.07 -1.68
C ASP A 152 -15.82 8.68 -1.98
N ARG A 153 -16.13 7.37 -2.13
CA ARG A 153 -17.47 6.88 -2.51
C ARG A 153 -18.07 5.89 -1.52
#